data_7d3d8f13103af9b7e5c732289d585d9f
#
_entry.id   7d3d8f13103af9b7e5c732289d585d9f
#
_cell.length_a   1.000
_cell.length_b   1.000
_cell.length_c   1.000
_cell.angle_alpha   90.00
_cell.angle_beta   90.00
_cell.angle_gamma   90.00
#
_symmetry.space_group_name_H-M   'P 1'
#
loop_
_entity.id
_entity.type
_entity.pdbx_description
1 polymer ?
#
loop_
_entity_poly.entity_id
_entity_poly.type
_entity_poly.pdbx_seq_one_letter_code
_entity_poly.pdbx_strand_id
1 'polypeptide(L)'
;MNYADIKFCDMVNGEGLRTVLFVSGCLHHCKGCHNPQTHDPCYGHQFTVSTMQSIMDSLNESWCSGLTLSGGDPLFPDNRKEVSYIVNTVKGEFGNKKSIWLYTGYTWDELQKQIQDGDVTLATILRNIDVLVDGRFVLERKRLGLRWRGSDNQKIWHLVNGQIVL
;
A
#
# COMPACT_ATOMS: atom_id res chain seq x y z
N MET A 1 -14.06 -2.23 3.85
CA MET A 1 -13.14 -2.15 2.67
C MET A 1 -13.32 -3.37 1.79
N ASN A 2 -13.28 -3.21 0.47
CA ASN A 2 -13.16 -4.33 -0.48
C ASN A 2 -11.73 -4.43 -1.02
N TYR A 3 -11.42 -5.60 -1.57
CA TYR A 3 -10.16 -5.84 -2.26
C TYR A 3 -10.39 -6.64 -3.54
N ALA A 4 -9.57 -6.38 -4.55
CA ALA A 4 -9.65 -7.03 -5.85
C ALA A 4 -8.99 -8.39 -5.86
N ASP A 5 -7.83 -8.52 -5.21
CA ASP A 5 -7.02 -9.74 -5.23
C ASP A 5 -6.00 -9.76 -4.07
N ILE A 6 -5.52 -10.96 -3.74
CA ILE A 6 -4.35 -11.17 -2.88
C ILE A 6 -3.38 -12.06 -3.63
N LYS A 7 -2.15 -11.59 -3.81
CA LYS A 7 -1.07 -12.42 -4.38
C LYS A 7 -0.10 -12.83 -3.29
N PHE A 8 0.11 -14.12 -3.20
CA PHE A 8 1.16 -14.70 -2.40
C PHE A 8 2.40 -14.93 -3.27
N CYS A 9 3.61 -14.79 -2.72
CA CYS A 9 4.88 -14.96 -3.44
C CYS A 9 5.07 -13.99 -4.62
N ASP A 10 4.66 -12.73 -4.50
CA ASP A 10 4.88 -11.69 -5.51
C ASP A 10 6.31 -11.13 -5.40
N MET A 11 6.97 -10.92 -6.56
CA MET A 11 8.32 -10.34 -6.66
C MET A 11 8.34 -8.97 -7.36
N VAL A 12 7.18 -8.45 -7.76
CA VAL A 12 7.09 -7.26 -8.60
C VAL A 12 6.75 -6.01 -7.80
N ASN A 13 6.00 -6.17 -6.73
CA ASN A 13 5.44 -5.07 -5.95
C ASN A 13 6.23 -4.80 -4.65
N GLY A 14 7.54 -4.68 -4.74
CA GLY A 14 8.46 -4.40 -3.64
C GLY A 14 9.64 -5.35 -3.59
N GLU A 15 10.54 -5.16 -2.63
CA GLU A 15 11.74 -5.96 -2.48
C GLU A 15 11.45 -7.30 -1.81
N GLY A 16 12.03 -8.38 -2.35
CA GLY A 16 11.86 -9.75 -1.85
C GLY A 16 10.55 -10.40 -2.30
N LEU A 17 10.27 -11.61 -1.79
CA LEU A 17 9.00 -12.30 -1.98
C LEU A 17 7.96 -11.74 -1.00
N ARG A 18 6.81 -11.31 -1.51
CA ARG A 18 5.85 -10.56 -0.71
C ARG A 18 4.43 -11.08 -0.84
N THR A 19 3.65 -10.87 0.19
CA THR A 19 2.19 -10.93 0.11
C THR A 19 1.70 -9.55 -0.32
N VAL A 20 0.89 -9.49 -1.39
CA VAL A 20 0.35 -8.23 -1.91
C VAL A 20 -1.16 -8.24 -1.80
N LEU A 21 -1.72 -7.26 -1.09
CA LEU A 21 -3.16 -7.00 -1.04
C LEU A 21 -3.49 -5.86 -2.00
N PHE A 22 -4.32 -6.15 -3.01
CA PHE A 22 -4.83 -5.15 -3.96
C PHE A 22 -6.20 -4.67 -3.48
N VAL A 23 -6.25 -3.53 -2.83
CA VAL A 23 -7.50 -2.94 -2.32
C VAL A 23 -8.33 -2.32 -3.44
N SER A 24 -9.63 -2.08 -3.19
CA SER A 24 -10.54 -1.38 -4.08
C SER A 24 -10.90 -0.01 -3.50
N GLY A 25 -11.20 0.95 -4.39
CA GLY A 25 -11.41 2.37 -4.08
C GLY A 25 -10.19 3.22 -4.45
N CYS A 26 -10.38 4.18 -5.37
CA CYS A 26 -9.36 5.14 -5.77
C CYS A 26 -10.02 6.39 -6.37
N LEU A 27 -9.56 7.58 -5.96
CA LEU A 27 -10.04 8.87 -6.47
C LEU A 27 -9.17 9.45 -7.60
N HIS A 28 -8.00 8.86 -7.88
CA HIS A 28 -7.03 9.48 -8.77
C HIS A 28 -7.34 9.31 -10.25
N HIS A 29 -8.03 8.22 -10.64
CA HIS A 29 -8.45 7.94 -12.02
C HIS A 29 -7.34 8.18 -13.06
N CYS A 30 -6.11 7.73 -12.79
CA CYS A 30 -4.96 7.94 -13.64
C CYS A 30 -5.19 7.37 -15.05
N LYS A 31 -4.87 8.16 -16.08
CA LYS A 31 -4.92 7.70 -17.47
C LYS A 31 -3.96 6.52 -17.68
N GLY A 32 -4.48 5.41 -18.22
CA GLY A 32 -3.69 4.20 -18.42
C GLY A 32 -3.40 3.42 -17.12
N CYS A 33 -4.22 3.61 -16.07
CA CYS A 33 -4.12 2.84 -14.84
C CYS A 33 -4.09 1.34 -15.13
N HIS A 34 -3.22 0.59 -14.43
CA HIS A 34 -3.10 -0.86 -14.60
C HIS A 34 -4.29 -1.63 -14.03
N ASN A 35 -5.01 -1.05 -13.06
CA ASN A 35 -6.14 -1.67 -12.37
C ASN A 35 -7.38 -0.75 -12.38
N PRO A 36 -7.92 -0.36 -13.54
CA PRO A 36 -9.02 0.62 -13.60
C PRO A 36 -10.30 0.13 -12.90
N GLN A 37 -10.53 -1.18 -12.82
CA GLN A 37 -11.66 -1.78 -12.09
C GLN A 37 -11.60 -1.48 -10.59
N THR A 38 -10.43 -1.29 -10.01
CA THR A 38 -10.26 -0.98 -8.60
C THR A 38 -10.56 0.49 -8.24
N HIS A 39 -10.93 1.33 -9.20
CA HIS A 39 -11.46 2.66 -8.89
C HIS A 39 -12.78 2.57 -8.14
N ASP A 40 -13.62 1.57 -8.45
CA ASP A 40 -14.86 1.28 -7.74
C ASP A 40 -14.56 0.67 -6.35
N PRO A 41 -14.95 1.33 -5.25
CA PRO A 41 -14.72 0.81 -3.90
C PRO A 41 -15.52 -0.45 -3.59
N CYS A 42 -16.55 -0.78 -4.39
CA CYS A 42 -17.34 -1.99 -4.23
C CYS A 42 -16.80 -3.18 -5.04
N TYR A 43 -15.76 -2.98 -5.86
CA TYR A 43 -15.20 -4.05 -6.69
C TYR A 43 -14.52 -5.14 -5.85
N GLY A 44 -14.64 -6.38 -6.29
CA GLY A 44 -13.97 -7.55 -5.74
C GLY A 44 -14.67 -8.14 -4.50
N HIS A 45 -13.91 -8.46 -3.48
CA HIS A 45 -14.35 -9.19 -2.30
C HIS A 45 -14.29 -8.32 -1.04
N GLN A 46 -15.22 -8.55 -0.11
CA GLN A 46 -15.18 -7.87 1.18
C GLN A 46 -13.99 -8.38 2.01
N PHE A 47 -13.22 -7.44 2.57
CA PHE A 47 -12.16 -7.76 3.53
C PHE A 47 -12.78 -8.26 4.85
N THR A 48 -12.34 -9.43 5.31
CA THR A 48 -12.89 -10.13 6.48
C THR A 48 -11.79 -10.56 7.43
N VAL A 49 -12.19 -11.06 8.60
CA VAL A 49 -11.25 -11.68 9.56
C VAL A 49 -10.49 -12.84 8.93
N SER A 50 -11.17 -13.68 8.11
CA SER A 50 -10.49 -14.79 7.43
C SER A 50 -9.50 -14.30 6.36
N THR A 51 -9.79 -13.18 5.70
CA THR A 51 -8.84 -12.53 4.78
C THR A 51 -7.58 -12.08 5.54
N MET A 52 -7.75 -11.43 6.68
CA MET A 52 -6.63 -11.02 7.53
C MET A 52 -5.82 -12.23 7.99
N GLN A 53 -6.48 -13.32 8.41
CA GLN A 53 -5.79 -14.55 8.84
C GLN A 53 -4.92 -15.13 7.71
N SER A 54 -5.45 -15.20 6.47
CA SER A 54 -4.68 -15.70 5.32
C SER A 54 -3.44 -14.84 5.04
N ILE A 55 -3.53 -13.53 5.22
CA ILE A 55 -2.38 -12.63 5.12
C ILE A 55 -1.36 -12.94 6.23
N MET A 56 -1.81 -13.06 7.48
CA MET A 56 -0.93 -13.35 8.62
C MET A 56 -0.23 -14.71 8.47
N ASP A 57 -0.95 -15.74 8.02
CA ASP A 57 -0.39 -17.07 7.76
C ASP A 57 0.72 -17.00 6.71
N SER A 58 0.49 -16.28 5.61
CA SER A 58 1.50 -16.07 4.57
C SER A 58 2.71 -15.27 5.07
N LEU A 59 2.48 -14.24 5.88
CA LEU A 59 3.57 -13.46 6.47
C LEU A 59 4.41 -14.25 7.47
N ASN A 60 3.83 -15.27 8.10
CA ASN A 60 4.54 -16.14 9.03
C ASN A 60 5.53 -17.08 8.33
N GLU A 61 5.39 -17.29 7.03
CA GLU A 61 6.30 -18.10 6.25
C GLU A 61 7.71 -17.48 6.18
N SER A 62 8.74 -18.29 6.32
CA SER A 62 10.13 -17.83 6.38
C SER A 62 10.62 -17.16 5.09
N TRP A 63 10.06 -17.55 3.95
CA TRP A 63 10.39 -16.97 2.64
C TRP A 63 9.75 -15.59 2.41
N CYS A 64 8.68 -15.25 3.13
CA CYS A 64 7.95 -14.00 2.91
C CYS A 64 8.69 -12.82 3.54
N SER A 65 9.06 -11.84 2.74
CA SER A 65 9.78 -10.61 3.18
C SER A 65 8.85 -9.57 3.82
N GLY A 66 7.55 -9.63 3.55
CA GLY A 66 6.59 -8.69 4.13
C GLY A 66 5.32 -8.49 3.30
N LEU A 67 4.56 -7.47 3.69
CA LEU A 67 3.29 -7.09 3.09
C LEU A 67 3.46 -5.91 2.13
N THR A 68 2.76 -5.95 1.00
CA THR A 68 2.55 -4.79 0.14
C THR A 68 1.07 -4.47 0.05
N LEU A 69 0.71 -3.21 0.26
CA LEU A 69 -0.62 -2.66 0.06
C LEU A 69 -0.63 -1.85 -1.24
N SER A 70 -1.49 -2.22 -2.18
CA SER A 70 -1.57 -1.66 -3.52
C SER A 70 -3.01 -1.78 -4.07
N GLY A 71 -3.21 -1.73 -5.40
CA GLY A 71 -4.49 -1.97 -6.06
C GLY A 71 -5.15 -0.70 -6.57
N GLY A 72 -6.26 -0.29 -5.96
CA GLY A 72 -6.83 1.05 -6.07
C GLY A 72 -5.92 2.05 -5.37
N ASP A 73 -6.34 2.54 -4.21
CA ASP A 73 -5.47 3.32 -3.33
C ASP A 73 -5.69 2.89 -1.88
N PRO A 74 -4.69 2.31 -1.20
CA PRO A 74 -4.80 1.98 0.22
C PRO A 74 -5.13 3.20 1.10
N LEU A 75 -4.76 4.41 0.67
CA LEU A 75 -5.07 5.65 1.38
C LEU A 75 -6.35 6.34 0.87
N PHE A 76 -7.17 5.65 0.05
CA PHE A 76 -8.55 6.07 -0.20
C PHE A 76 -9.27 6.26 1.14
N PRO A 77 -10.01 7.37 1.37
CA PRO A 77 -10.52 7.72 2.70
C PRO A 77 -11.25 6.58 3.42
N ASP A 78 -12.13 5.87 2.71
CA ASP A 78 -12.92 4.78 3.29
C ASP A 78 -12.09 3.52 3.60
N ASN A 79 -10.89 3.40 3.03
CA ASN A 79 -9.99 2.28 3.28
C ASN A 79 -9.11 2.50 4.52
N ARG A 80 -8.85 3.76 4.91
CA ARG A 80 -7.84 4.10 5.92
C ARG A 80 -8.04 3.39 7.25
N LYS A 81 -9.27 3.23 7.70
CA LYS A 81 -9.56 2.54 8.96
C LYS A 81 -9.10 1.08 8.93
N GLU A 82 -9.44 0.37 7.87
CA GLU A 82 -9.06 -1.04 7.68
C GLU A 82 -7.56 -1.19 7.43
N VAL A 83 -6.99 -0.31 6.60
CA VAL A 83 -5.53 -0.28 6.35
C VAL A 83 -4.76 0.01 7.63
N SER A 84 -5.21 0.94 8.47
CA SER A 84 -4.62 1.18 9.79
C SER A 84 -4.66 -0.06 10.68
N TYR A 85 -5.79 -0.77 10.71
CA TYR A 85 -5.90 -2.05 11.43
C TYR A 85 -4.89 -3.08 10.91
N ILE A 86 -4.79 -3.26 9.59
CA ILE A 86 -3.86 -4.21 8.95
C ILE A 86 -2.41 -3.89 9.33
N VAL A 87 -1.96 -2.65 9.12
CA VAL A 87 -0.54 -2.29 9.39
C VAL A 87 -0.20 -2.38 10.87
N ASN A 88 -1.11 -2.00 11.77
CA ASN A 88 -0.93 -2.13 13.21
C ASN A 88 -0.81 -3.61 13.62
N THR A 89 -1.67 -4.48 13.10
CA THR A 89 -1.65 -5.92 13.40
C THR A 89 -0.35 -6.55 12.93
N VAL A 90 0.07 -6.27 11.68
CA VAL A 90 1.32 -6.80 11.12
C VAL A 90 2.54 -6.31 11.89
N LYS A 91 2.61 -5.01 12.22
CA LYS A 91 3.71 -4.46 13.03
C LYS A 91 3.71 -5.01 14.46
N GLY A 92 2.54 -5.19 15.05
CA GLY A 92 2.40 -5.77 16.39
C GLY A 92 2.93 -7.20 16.48
N GLU A 93 2.65 -8.03 15.48
CA GLU A 93 3.07 -9.44 15.45
C GLU A 93 4.52 -9.62 15.01
N PHE A 94 4.94 -8.94 13.95
CA PHE A 94 6.24 -9.22 13.32
C PHE A 94 7.31 -8.16 13.60
N GLY A 95 6.95 -7.00 14.14
CA GLY A 95 7.89 -5.89 14.35
C GLY A 95 8.58 -5.50 13.04
N ASN A 96 9.91 -5.46 13.08
CA ASN A 96 10.74 -5.14 11.91
C ASN A 96 11.17 -6.38 11.09
N LYS A 97 10.69 -7.58 11.45
CA LYS A 97 11.03 -8.81 10.71
C LYS A 97 10.32 -8.88 9.36
N LYS A 98 9.18 -8.22 9.22
CA LYS A 98 8.38 -8.16 7.99
C LYS A 98 8.16 -6.70 7.61
N SER A 99 8.70 -6.27 6.47
CA SER A 99 8.53 -4.90 6.01
C SER A 99 7.16 -4.67 5.39
N ILE A 100 6.61 -3.46 5.56
CA ILE A 100 5.33 -3.06 4.96
C ILE A 100 5.60 -2.00 3.91
N TRP A 101 5.19 -2.29 2.67
CA TRP A 101 5.20 -1.37 1.54
C TRP A 101 3.79 -0.87 1.27
N LEU A 102 3.65 0.40 0.91
CA LEU A 102 2.37 0.99 0.57
C LEU A 102 2.50 1.86 -0.68
N TYR A 103 1.62 1.62 -1.66
CA TYR A 103 1.50 2.40 -2.89
C TYR A 103 0.32 3.35 -2.77
N THR A 104 0.50 4.61 -3.19
CA THR A 104 -0.58 5.59 -3.23
C THR A 104 -0.41 6.57 -4.38
N GLY A 105 -1.52 7.10 -4.88
CA GLY A 105 -1.51 8.20 -5.83
C GLY A 105 -1.31 9.57 -5.19
N TYR A 106 -1.43 9.70 -3.87
CA TYR A 106 -1.09 10.94 -3.17
C TYR A 106 0.42 11.14 -3.17
N THR A 107 0.87 12.41 -3.20
CA THR A 107 2.27 12.77 -2.96
C THR A 107 2.54 12.88 -1.46
N TRP A 108 3.81 12.75 -1.06
CA TRP A 108 4.23 12.96 0.33
C TRP A 108 3.71 14.28 0.91
N ASP A 109 3.80 15.38 0.16
CA ASP A 109 3.37 16.70 0.62
C ASP A 109 1.84 16.76 0.83
N GLU A 110 1.06 16.13 -0.07
CA GLU A 110 -0.40 16.00 0.11
C GLU A 110 -0.75 15.20 1.38
N LEU A 111 0.00 14.13 1.67
CA LEU A 111 -0.21 13.31 2.87
C LEU A 111 0.16 14.09 4.14
N GLN A 112 1.29 14.80 4.15
CA GLN A 112 1.70 15.62 5.30
C GLN A 112 0.68 16.72 5.59
N LYS A 113 0.13 17.36 4.56
CA LYS A 113 -0.93 18.35 4.73
C LYS A 113 -2.17 17.75 5.39
N GLN A 114 -2.63 16.57 4.94
CA GLN A 114 -3.79 15.91 5.54
C GLN A 114 -3.56 15.56 7.02
N ILE A 115 -2.33 15.17 7.37
CA ILE A 115 -1.95 14.91 8.78
C ILE A 115 -1.98 16.21 9.60
N GLN A 116 -1.46 17.31 9.06
CA GLN A 116 -1.51 18.63 9.70
C GLN A 116 -2.95 19.11 9.89
N ASP A 117 -3.84 18.77 8.95
CA ASP A 117 -5.28 19.07 9.01
C ASP A 117 -6.05 18.13 9.98
N GLY A 118 -5.35 17.18 10.64
CA GLY A 118 -5.88 16.36 11.73
C GLY A 118 -6.18 14.90 11.40
N ASP A 119 -5.72 14.35 10.27
CA ASP A 119 -5.91 12.92 9.97
C ASP A 119 -4.96 12.03 10.78
N VAL A 120 -5.40 11.69 11.99
CA VAL A 120 -4.65 10.81 12.90
C VAL A 120 -4.57 9.37 12.42
N THR A 121 -5.54 8.91 11.62
CA THR A 121 -5.54 7.56 11.05
C THR A 121 -4.45 7.45 10.00
N LEU A 122 -4.34 8.42 9.12
CA LEU A 122 -3.28 8.50 8.14
C LEU A 122 -1.89 8.59 8.82
N ALA A 123 -1.75 9.42 9.84
CA ALA A 123 -0.51 9.50 10.62
C ALA A 123 -0.13 8.14 11.23
N THR A 124 -1.10 7.38 11.73
CA THR A 124 -0.89 6.04 12.26
C THR A 124 -0.44 5.06 11.19
N ILE A 125 -1.03 5.10 9.99
CA ILE A 125 -0.61 4.26 8.86
C ILE A 125 0.84 4.56 8.50
N LEU A 126 1.20 5.84 8.26
CA LEU A 126 2.56 6.21 7.85
C LEU A 126 3.61 5.84 8.90
N ARG A 127 3.25 5.85 10.19
CA ARG A 127 4.17 5.45 11.28
C ARG A 127 4.50 3.96 11.23
N ASN A 128 3.62 3.13 10.71
CA ASN A 128 3.72 1.67 10.74
C ASN A 128 4.15 1.03 9.41
N ILE A 129 4.35 1.81 8.37
CA ILE A 129 4.91 1.32 7.10
C ILE A 129 6.41 1.63 7.00
N ASP A 130 7.14 0.82 6.23
CA ASP A 130 8.58 0.94 6.05
C ASP A 130 8.94 1.61 4.72
N VAL A 131 8.10 1.43 3.69
CA VAL A 131 8.31 2.01 2.36
C VAL A 131 6.99 2.55 1.81
N LEU A 132 7.04 3.80 1.36
CA LEU A 132 5.95 4.45 0.64
C LEU A 132 6.37 4.67 -0.81
N VAL A 133 5.55 4.21 -1.76
CA VAL A 133 5.66 4.56 -3.17
C VAL A 133 4.54 5.56 -3.47
N ASP A 134 4.91 6.82 -3.68
CA ASP A 134 4.00 7.94 -3.76
C ASP A 134 3.83 8.51 -5.17
N GLY A 135 2.72 9.19 -5.38
CA GLY A 135 2.44 9.95 -6.59
C GLY A 135 1.63 9.20 -7.65
N ARG A 136 0.81 9.97 -8.37
CA ARG A 136 -0.08 9.46 -9.42
C ARG A 136 0.72 8.85 -10.57
N PHE A 137 0.23 7.73 -11.11
CA PHE A 137 0.78 7.19 -12.34
C PHE A 137 0.54 8.19 -13.49
N VAL A 138 1.60 8.46 -14.25
CA VAL A 138 1.58 9.33 -15.43
C VAL A 138 2.04 8.53 -16.64
N LEU A 139 1.11 8.23 -17.56
CA LEU A 139 1.34 7.36 -18.71
C LEU A 139 2.52 7.84 -19.58
N GLU A 140 2.60 9.14 -19.79
CA GLU A 140 3.66 9.79 -20.60
C GLU A 140 5.05 9.69 -19.93
N ARG A 141 5.08 9.37 -18.64
CA ARG A 141 6.29 9.22 -17.83
C ARG A 141 6.62 7.76 -17.51
N LYS A 142 5.90 6.81 -18.10
CA LYS A 142 6.24 5.39 -18.04
C LYS A 142 7.60 5.15 -18.71
N ARG A 143 8.50 4.42 -18.04
CA ARG A 143 9.83 4.06 -18.56
C ARG A 143 10.08 2.57 -18.33
N LEU A 144 10.82 1.97 -19.25
CA LEU A 144 11.32 0.62 -19.08
C LEU A 144 12.41 0.59 -17.99
N GLY A 145 12.43 -0.47 -17.21
CA GLY A 145 13.46 -0.68 -16.18
C GLY A 145 13.22 0.05 -14.85
N LEU A 146 12.10 0.76 -14.69
CA LEU A 146 11.72 1.28 -13.38
C LEU A 146 11.42 0.13 -12.41
N ARG A 147 12.15 0.08 -11.31
CA ARG A 147 11.86 -0.87 -10.23
C ARG A 147 10.75 -0.31 -9.34
N TRP A 148 9.74 -1.16 -9.05
CA TRP A 148 8.69 -0.94 -8.04
C TRP A 148 7.86 0.33 -8.21
N ARG A 149 7.81 0.93 -9.39
CA ARG A 149 6.97 2.11 -9.71
C ARG A 149 6.58 2.12 -11.18
N GLY A 150 5.42 2.66 -11.47
CA GLY A 150 4.85 2.65 -12.83
C GLY A 150 5.36 3.76 -13.73
N SER A 151 5.74 4.91 -13.16
CA SER A 151 6.23 6.09 -13.89
C SER A 151 7.33 6.81 -13.11
N ASP A 152 8.20 7.55 -13.81
CA ASP A 152 9.42 8.12 -13.24
C ASP A 152 9.20 9.32 -12.30
N ASN A 153 7.98 9.87 -12.27
CA ASN A 153 7.58 10.91 -11.31
C ASN A 153 7.28 10.35 -9.92
N GLN A 154 6.96 9.05 -9.82
CA GLN A 154 6.70 8.43 -8.53
C GLN A 154 8.00 8.29 -7.74
N LYS A 155 7.93 8.49 -6.43
CA LYS A 155 9.09 8.40 -5.52
C LYS A 155 8.94 7.20 -4.60
N ILE A 156 10.08 6.66 -4.19
CA ILE A 156 10.16 5.57 -3.22
C ILE A 156 10.81 6.15 -1.97
N TRP A 157 10.05 6.21 -0.88
CA TRP A 157 10.48 6.75 0.39
C TRP A 157 10.65 5.64 1.42
N HIS A 158 11.79 5.59 2.07
CA HIS A 158 11.98 4.77 3.26
C HIS A 158 11.53 5.54 4.48
N LEU A 159 10.76 4.91 5.36
CA LEU A 159 10.17 5.56 6.52
C LEU A 159 10.61 4.87 7.81
N VAL A 160 10.85 5.67 8.83
CA VAL A 160 11.01 5.23 10.22
C VAL A 160 10.13 6.10 11.09
N ASN A 161 9.19 5.49 11.81
CA ASN A 161 8.22 6.21 12.66
C ASN A 161 7.46 7.33 11.91
N GLY A 162 7.13 7.10 10.63
CA GLY A 162 6.40 8.05 9.81
C GLY A 162 7.22 9.23 9.29
N GLN A 163 8.55 9.17 9.38
CA GLN A 163 9.46 10.19 8.85
C GLN A 163 10.34 9.58 7.75
N ILE A 164 10.57 10.36 6.68
CA ILE A 164 11.49 9.95 5.62
C ILE A 164 12.91 9.84 6.19
N VAL A 165 13.58 8.73 5.90
CA VAL A 165 15.00 8.55 6.16
C VAL A 165 15.75 8.52 4.83
N LEU A 166 16.89 9.22 4.78
CA LEU A 166 17.76 9.31 3.60
C LEU A 166 18.78 8.18 3.60
#